data_b8714999faf5096e8246d971298a3b96
#
_entry.id   b8714999faf5096e8246d971298a3b96
#
_cell.length_a   1.000
_cell.length_b   1.000
_cell.length_c   1.000
_cell.angle_alpha   90.00
_cell.angle_beta   90.00
_cell.angle_gamma   90.00
#
_symmetry.space_group_name_H-M   'P 1'
#
loop_
_entity.id
_entity.type
_entity.pdbx_description
1 polymer ?
#
loop_
_entity_poly.entity_id
_entity_poly.type
_entity_poly.pdbx_seq_one_letter_code
_entity_poly.pdbx_strand_id
1 'polypeptide(L)'
;MSFKNILITGTGSYVPSRVVKNEDFAVNQFFDVEGVAFAEPHAQISEKFRAITGIEERRHATDDQVCSDIATLAAQEAIKDANIDAETLDHIIVAHNFGDVPVGTVQTDMLPSIAAKVKNKLDINNPKCICYDVVFGCPGWIQGTIQARSFMQSGLAKRCLVIGAETLSRVVDKNDRDSMLYSDGAGATVMEISESDQQYGILSTSMATYANKEAFYLYRGPGYQKGSRPEISYMKMLGRKIYEFSLNHVPDAMQECLDKSGHTIDEVKKIFIHQANEKMDFEIVKRFYRLYKIRQAPEGIMPMSISKLGNSSVATIPTLYDRIRKGTCIEKHDLNQGDLLLFASVGAGMNINCIAYRYQG
;
A
#
# COMPACT_ATOMS: atom_id res chain seq x y z
N MET A 1 -21.63 16.74 23.54
CA MET A 1 -20.77 17.38 22.51
C MET A 1 -20.83 16.50 21.29
N SER A 2 -21.06 17.06 20.10
CA SER A 2 -21.00 16.27 18.87
C SER A 2 -19.57 16.29 18.31
N PHE A 3 -19.07 15.11 17.88
CA PHE A 3 -17.77 14.98 17.22
C PHE A 3 -17.98 15.04 15.69
N LYS A 4 -17.14 15.83 15.01
CA LYS A 4 -17.03 15.79 13.56
C LYS A 4 -16.04 14.70 13.17
N ASN A 5 -16.56 13.53 12.83
CA ASN A 5 -15.80 12.34 12.49
C ASN A 5 -15.47 12.33 11.00
N ILE A 6 -14.29 11.81 10.63
CA ILE A 6 -13.90 11.56 9.25
C ILE A 6 -13.73 10.06 9.12
N LEU A 7 -14.70 9.43 8.44
CA LEU A 7 -14.90 8.00 8.38
C LEU A 7 -14.48 7.45 7.01
N ILE A 8 -14.06 6.19 6.99
CA ILE A 8 -14.01 5.38 5.78
C ILE A 8 -15.36 4.66 5.69
N THR A 9 -16.25 5.13 4.82
CA THR A 9 -17.62 4.62 4.68
C THR A 9 -17.75 3.53 3.63
N GLY A 10 -16.83 3.47 2.66
CA GLY A 10 -16.79 2.42 1.65
C GLY A 10 -15.37 2.01 1.34
N THR A 11 -15.21 0.72 0.99
CA THR A 11 -13.94 0.14 0.58
C THR A 11 -14.11 -0.68 -0.69
N GLY A 12 -13.06 -0.76 -1.51
CA GLY A 12 -13.03 -1.59 -2.68
C GLY A 12 -11.61 -2.05 -2.98
N SER A 13 -11.47 -3.22 -3.56
CA SER A 13 -10.17 -3.70 -4.02
C SER A 13 -10.29 -4.45 -5.34
N TYR A 14 -9.24 -4.35 -6.14
CA TYR A 14 -9.06 -5.17 -7.32
C TYR A 14 -7.76 -5.96 -7.19
N VAL A 15 -7.92 -7.27 -7.15
CA VAL A 15 -6.81 -8.23 -7.15
C VAL A 15 -6.76 -8.87 -8.54
N PRO A 16 -5.71 -8.64 -9.33
CA PRO A 16 -5.60 -9.20 -10.68
C PRO A 16 -5.73 -10.73 -10.71
N SER A 17 -6.32 -11.24 -11.78
CA SER A 17 -6.63 -12.69 -11.91
C SER A 17 -5.41 -13.54 -12.25
N ARG A 18 -4.36 -12.97 -12.88
CA ARG A 18 -3.15 -13.70 -13.25
C ARG A 18 -2.33 -14.00 -12.01
N VAL A 19 -2.32 -15.27 -11.60
CA VAL A 19 -1.47 -15.79 -10.53
C VAL A 19 -0.08 -16.06 -11.09
N VAL A 20 0.96 -15.56 -10.41
CA VAL A 20 2.36 -15.82 -10.74
C VAL A 20 3.03 -16.41 -9.50
N LYS A 21 3.49 -17.64 -9.59
CA LYS A 21 4.13 -18.38 -8.52
C LYS A 21 5.64 -18.21 -8.53
N ASN A 22 6.33 -18.61 -7.46
CA ASN A 22 7.80 -18.53 -7.40
C ASN A 22 8.45 -19.38 -8.49
N GLU A 23 7.87 -20.54 -8.82
CA GLU A 23 8.35 -21.42 -9.88
C GLU A 23 8.27 -20.82 -11.29
N ASP A 24 7.35 -19.89 -11.54
CA ASP A 24 7.21 -19.26 -12.85
C ASP A 24 8.41 -18.36 -13.21
N PHE A 25 9.20 -17.97 -12.21
CA PHE A 25 10.43 -17.21 -12.43
C PHE A 25 11.63 -18.10 -12.84
N ALA A 26 11.47 -19.40 -12.91
CA ALA A 26 12.54 -20.33 -13.30
C ALA A 26 13.07 -20.11 -14.74
N VAL A 27 12.28 -19.41 -15.57
CA VAL A 27 12.68 -18.99 -16.92
C VAL A 27 13.69 -17.83 -16.92
N ASN A 28 13.84 -17.13 -15.78
CA ASN A 28 14.71 -15.97 -15.64
C ASN A 28 16.08 -16.38 -15.09
N GLN A 29 17.16 -15.83 -15.65
CA GLN A 29 18.47 -15.85 -15.01
C GLN A 29 18.62 -14.64 -14.12
N PHE A 30 18.83 -14.85 -12.83
CA PHE A 30 19.08 -13.76 -11.88
C PHE A 30 20.55 -13.37 -11.81
N PHE A 31 20.79 -12.08 -11.59
CA PHE A 31 22.12 -11.48 -11.42
C PHE A 31 22.15 -10.65 -10.14
N ASP A 32 23.33 -10.53 -9.55
CA ASP A 32 23.58 -9.60 -8.46
C ASP A 32 23.89 -8.17 -8.99
N VAL A 33 24.14 -7.25 -8.06
CA VAL A 33 24.43 -5.83 -8.39
C VAL A 33 25.71 -5.65 -9.22
N GLU A 34 26.64 -6.62 -9.19
CA GLU A 34 27.88 -6.62 -9.98
C GLU A 34 27.68 -7.24 -11.37
N GLY A 35 26.47 -7.71 -11.66
CA GLY A 35 26.13 -8.40 -12.89
C GLY A 35 26.71 -9.81 -12.99
N VAL A 36 26.89 -10.46 -11.82
CA VAL A 36 27.29 -11.87 -11.73
C VAL A 36 26.03 -12.74 -11.64
N ALA A 37 25.91 -13.73 -12.50
CA ALA A 37 24.79 -14.65 -12.49
C ALA A 37 24.77 -15.50 -11.22
N PHE A 38 23.58 -15.70 -10.64
CA PHE A 38 23.43 -16.62 -9.53
C PHE A 38 23.72 -18.04 -9.99
N ALA A 39 24.58 -18.74 -9.23
CA ALA A 39 24.97 -20.11 -9.53
C ALA A 39 24.01 -21.16 -8.96
N GLU A 40 23.19 -20.74 -7.97
CA GLU A 40 22.25 -21.64 -7.31
C GLU A 40 21.09 -22.04 -8.25
N PRO A 41 20.63 -23.30 -8.16
CA PRO A 41 19.41 -23.72 -8.86
C PRO A 41 18.21 -22.86 -8.46
N HIS A 42 17.32 -22.56 -9.41
CA HIS A 42 16.16 -21.71 -9.18
C HIS A 42 15.27 -22.20 -8.02
N ALA A 43 15.08 -23.51 -7.88
CA ALA A 43 14.34 -24.09 -6.75
C ALA A 43 14.90 -23.67 -5.39
N GLN A 44 16.22 -23.63 -5.25
CA GLN A 44 16.88 -23.20 -4.03
C GLN A 44 16.73 -21.68 -3.79
N ILE A 45 16.79 -20.88 -4.86
CA ILE A 45 16.54 -19.43 -4.80
C ILE A 45 15.10 -19.17 -4.34
N SER A 46 14.12 -19.86 -4.93
CA SER A 46 12.70 -19.74 -4.58
C SER A 46 12.41 -20.16 -3.14
N GLU A 47 13.02 -21.22 -2.65
CA GLU A 47 12.86 -21.67 -1.28
C GLU A 47 13.44 -20.65 -0.28
N LYS A 48 14.67 -20.17 -0.52
CA LYS A 48 15.28 -19.10 0.30
C LYS A 48 14.43 -17.83 0.27
N PHE A 49 13.93 -17.44 -0.90
CA PHE A 49 13.06 -16.28 -1.07
C PHE A 49 11.79 -16.43 -0.24
N ARG A 50 11.06 -17.55 -0.39
CA ARG A 50 9.85 -17.83 0.39
C ARG A 50 10.14 -17.84 1.90
N ALA A 51 11.23 -18.46 2.31
CA ALA A 51 11.60 -18.55 3.73
C ALA A 51 11.90 -17.17 4.37
N ILE A 52 12.30 -16.17 3.58
CA ILE A 52 12.58 -14.81 4.04
C ILE A 52 11.33 -13.92 3.96
N THR A 53 10.64 -13.96 2.83
CA THR A 53 9.58 -13.00 2.49
C THR A 53 8.18 -13.47 2.86
N GLY A 54 7.97 -14.78 3.01
CA GLY A 54 6.66 -15.40 3.14
C GLY A 54 5.89 -15.52 1.81
N ILE A 55 6.39 -14.94 0.69
CA ILE A 55 5.69 -14.89 -0.58
C ILE A 55 5.77 -16.23 -1.31
N GLU A 56 4.60 -16.80 -1.62
CA GLU A 56 4.44 -17.99 -2.44
C GLU A 56 4.03 -17.65 -3.87
N GLU A 57 3.13 -16.69 -3.99
CA GLU A 57 2.61 -16.20 -5.27
C GLU A 57 2.30 -14.69 -5.20
N ARG A 58 2.11 -14.09 -6.35
CA ARG A 58 1.69 -12.69 -6.52
C ARG A 58 0.69 -12.58 -7.65
N ARG A 59 0.17 -11.38 -7.87
CA ARG A 59 -0.85 -11.09 -8.86
C ARG A 59 -0.32 -10.10 -9.88
N HIS A 60 -0.44 -10.42 -11.15
CA HIS A 60 -0.08 -9.51 -12.22
C HIS A 60 -1.31 -9.12 -13.03
N ALA A 61 -1.41 -7.85 -13.40
CA ALA A 61 -2.43 -7.36 -14.30
C ALA A 61 -2.35 -8.05 -15.66
N THR A 62 -3.48 -8.24 -16.32
CA THR A 62 -3.54 -8.77 -17.67
C THR A 62 -2.94 -7.78 -18.66
N ASP A 63 -2.60 -8.22 -19.86
CA ASP A 63 -1.83 -7.42 -20.81
C ASP A 63 -2.59 -6.19 -21.33
N ASP A 64 -3.91 -6.23 -21.28
CA ASP A 64 -4.84 -5.16 -21.64
C ASP A 64 -5.10 -4.16 -20.52
N GLN A 65 -4.60 -4.42 -19.30
CA GLN A 65 -4.81 -3.56 -18.12
C GLN A 65 -3.58 -2.71 -17.81
N VAL A 66 -3.81 -1.46 -17.43
CA VAL A 66 -2.82 -0.55 -16.86
C VAL A 66 -3.27 -0.07 -15.47
N CYS A 67 -2.44 0.73 -14.79
CA CYS A 67 -2.70 1.19 -13.43
C CYS A 67 -4.07 1.90 -13.29
N SER A 68 -4.42 2.77 -14.24
CA SER A 68 -5.71 3.49 -14.22
C SER A 68 -6.92 2.57 -14.38
N ASP A 69 -6.80 1.42 -15.08
CA ASP A 69 -7.88 0.44 -15.22
C ASP A 69 -8.18 -0.23 -13.89
N ILE A 70 -7.15 -0.80 -13.26
CA ILE A 70 -7.30 -1.50 -11.99
C ILE A 70 -7.68 -0.54 -10.85
N ALA A 71 -7.20 0.71 -10.88
CA ALA A 71 -7.62 1.76 -9.96
C ALA A 71 -9.12 2.06 -10.09
N THR A 72 -9.63 2.11 -11.34
CA THR A 72 -11.06 2.34 -11.60
C THR A 72 -11.92 1.20 -11.07
N LEU A 73 -11.50 -0.05 -11.25
CA LEU A 73 -12.23 -1.22 -10.76
C LEU A 73 -12.33 -1.22 -9.22
N ALA A 74 -11.24 -0.89 -8.52
CA ALA A 74 -11.27 -0.75 -7.07
C ALA A 74 -12.16 0.44 -6.62
N ALA A 75 -12.11 1.56 -7.36
CA ALA A 75 -12.93 2.73 -7.11
C ALA A 75 -14.43 2.44 -7.22
N GLN A 76 -14.84 1.73 -8.27
CA GLN A 76 -16.24 1.31 -8.48
C GLN A 76 -16.77 0.50 -7.29
N GLU A 77 -15.98 -0.46 -6.80
CA GLU A 77 -16.36 -1.26 -5.63
C GLU A 77 -16.45 -0.41 -4.35
N ALA A 78 -15.53 0.56 -4.15
CA ALA A 78 -15.57 1.44 -2.99
C ALA A 78 -16.79 2.38 -3.01
N ILE A 79 -17.11 2.96 -4.16
CA ILE A 79 -18.30 3.83 -4.36
C ILE A 79 -19.59 3.04 -4.12
N LYS A 80 -19.65 1.81 -4.63
CA LYS A 80 -20.79 0.90 -4.43
C LYS A 80 -20.93 0.50 -2.94
N ASP A 81 -19.84 0.18 -2.27
CA ASP A 81 -19.83 -0.18 -0.84
C ASP A 81 -20.27 1.00 0.04
N ALA A 82 -19.85 2.22 -0.30
CA ALA A 82 -20.30 3.44 0.37
C ALA A 82 -21.76 3.81 0.05
N ASN A 83 -22.36 3.17 -0.95
CA ASN A 83 -23.72 3.48 -1.46
C ASN A 83 -23.91 4.98 -1.77
N ILE A 84 -22.97 5.60 -2.47
CA ILE A 84 -23.01 7.01 -2.85
C ILE A 84 -23.13 7.20 -4.36
N ASP A 85 -23.66 8.35 -4.76
CA ASP A 85 -23.54 8.85 -6.13
C ASP A 85 -22.12 9.41 -6.33
N ALA A 86 -21.40 8.93 -7.34
CA ALA A 86 -20.05 9.35 -7.68
C ALA A 86 -19.97 10.84 -8.03
N GLU A 87 -21.04 11.44 -8.55
CA GLU A 87 -21.13 12.89 -8.83
C GLU A 87 -21.04 13.75 -7.55
N THR A 88 -21.18 13.16 -6.37
CA THR A 88 -21.07 13.87 -5.09
C THR A 88 -19.65 13.90 -4.52
N LEU A 89 -18.68 13.29 -5.19
CA LEU A 89 -17.27 13.34 -4.79
C LEU A 89 -16.69 14.74 -4.99
N ASP A 90 -15.96 15.22 -3.98
CA ASP A 90 -15.21 16.49 -4.03
C ASP A 90 -13.78 16.26 -4.51
N HIS A 91 -13.16 15.14 -4.12
CA HIS A 91 -11.79 14.80 -4.54
C HIS A 91 -11.66 13.32 -4.92
N ILE A 92 -10.84 13.07 -5.96
CA ILE A 92 -10.27 11.77 -6.28
C ILE A 92 -8.75 11.89 -6.16
N ILE A 93 -8.16 11.14 -5.23
CA ILE A 93 -6.73 11.13 -4.94
C ILE A 93 -6.20 9.74 -5.26
N VAL A 94 -5.30 9.63 -6.22
CA VAL A 94 -4.69 8.34 -6.59
C VAL A 94 -3.21 8.33 -6.20
N ALA A 95 -2.86 7.41 -5.31
CA ALA A 95 -1.48 7.14 -4.96
C ALA A 95 -0.93 6.04 -5.87
N HIS A 96 0.23 6.29 -6.48
CA HIS A 96 0.98 5.35 -7.31
C HIS A 96 2.44 5.79 -7.40
N ASN A 97 3.31 4.96 -7.99
CA ASN A 97 4.72 5.33 -8.18
C ASN A 97 5.09 5.54 -9.66
N PHE A 98 4.39 4.91 -10.59
CA PHE A 98 4.81 4.87 -12.01
C PHE A 98 3.72 5.26 -13.01
N GLY A 99 2.47 5.41 -12.58
CA GLY A 99 1.36 5.67 -13.51
C GLY A 99 1.01 4.47 -14.39
N ASP A 100 0.47 4.74 -15.58
CA ASP A 100 0.18 3.71 -16.56
C ASP A 100 1.46 3.27 -17.29
N VAL A 101 1.70 1.97 -17.31
CA VAL A 101 2.82 1.37 -18.06
C VAL A 101 2.27 0.22 -18.91
N PRO A 102 2.13 0.41 -20.23
CA PRO A 102 1.68 -0.65 -21.13
C PRO A 102 2.66 -1.84 -21.17
N VAL A 103 2.15 -3.03 -21.45
CA VAL A 103 2.96 -4.23 -21.65
C VAL A 103 4.00 -4.02 -22.74
N GLY A 104 5.20 -4.53 -22.50
CA GLY A 104 6.30 -4.44 -23.47
C GLY A 104 7.03 -3.10 -23.46
N THR A 105 6.62 -2.17 -22.60
CA THR A 105 7.34 -0.91 -22.37
C THR A 105 7.72 -0.77 -20.90
N VAL A 106 8.59 0.20 -20.60
CA VAL A 106 8.87 0.72 -19.26
C VAL A 106 8.57 2.22 -19.20
N GLN A 107 7.94 2.73 -20.26
CA GLN A 107 7.56 4.13 -20.36
C GLN A 107 6.29 4.37 -19.56
N THR A 108 6.34 5.37 -18.70
CA THR A 108 5.20 5.79 -17.87
C THR A 108 4.34 6.80 -18.63
N ASP A 109 3.02 6.70 -18.46
CA ASP A 109 2.04 7.68 -18.91
C ASP A 109 1.26 8.23 -17.70
N MET A 110 1.57 9.46 -17.32
CA MET A 110 0.95 10.20 -16.21
C MET A 110 0.30 11.51 -16.67
N LEU A 111 0.03 11.66 -17.96
CA LEU A 111 -0.61 12.85 -18.53
C LEU A 111 -1.77 12.45 -19.46
N PRO A 112 -3.03 12.70 -19.06
CA PRO A 112 -3.46 13.29 -17.79
C PRO A 112 -3.12 12.41 -16.58
N SER A 113 -3.28 12.96 -15.36
CA SER A 113 -3.05 12.21 -14.11
C SER A 113 -3.87 10.93 -14.05
N ILE A 114 -3.41 9.92 -13.31
CA ILE A 114 -4.16 8.68 -13.11
C ILE A 114 -5.52 8.97 -12.50
N ALA A 115 -5.59 9.89 -11.54
CA ALA A 115 -6.86 10.33 -10.94
C ALA A 115 -7.83 10.93 -11.97
N ALA A 116 -7.33 11.70 -12.95
CA ALA A 116 -8.17 12.24 -14.03
C ALA A 116 -8.65 11.13 -14.98
N LYS A 117 -7.80 10.14 -15.29
CA LYS A 117 -8.19 8.96 -16.07
C LYS A 117 -9.26 8.13 -15.33
N VAL A 118 -9.12 7.94 -14.01
CA VAL A 118 -10.12 7.27 -13.17
C VAL A 118 -11.44 8.03 -13.18
N LYS A 119 -11.42 9.37 -13.00
CA LYS A 119 -12.63 10.20 -13.09
C LYS A 119 -13.35 10.04 -14.42
N ASN A 120 -12.59 10.06 -15.52
CA ASN A 120 -13.14 9.85 -16.87
C ASN A 120 -13.80 8.47 -17.01
N LYS A 121 -13.12 7.41 -16.55
CA LYS A 121 -13.64 6.02 -16.62
C LYS A 121 -14.84 5.76 -15.71
N LEU A 122 -14.98 6.55 -14.64
CA LEU A 122 -16.16 6.55 -13.75
C LEU A 122 -17.32 7.40 -14.29
N ASP A 123 -17.13 8.07 -15.43
CA ASP A 123 -18.10 8.96 -16.09
C ASP A 123 -18.61 10.09 -15.16
N ILE A 124 -17.72 10.64 -14.32
CA ILE A 124 -18.06 11.73 -13.39
C ILE A 124 -17.98 13.07 -14.12
N ASN A 125 -19.13 13.74 -14.30
CA ASN A 125 -19.26 15.01 -15.00
C ASN A 125 -19.03 16.22 -14.09
N ASN A 126 -19.13 16.07 -12.77
CA ASN A 126 -18.96 17.16 -11.81
C ASN A 126 -17.59 17.86 -11.96
N PRO A 127 -17.50 19.11 -12.47
CA PRO A 127 -16.23 19.81 -12.63
C PRO A 127 -15.59 20.21 -11.29
N LYS A 128 -16.32 20.18 -10.20
CA LYS A 128 -15.85 20.48 -8.85
C LYS A 128 -15.20 19.28 -8.16
N CYS A 129 -15.33 18.08 -8.73
CA CYS A 129 -14.57 16.91 -8.29
C CYS A 129 -13.12 17.03 -8.76
N ILE A 130 -12.23 17.45 -7.87
CA ILE A 130 -10.81 17.71 -8.15
C ILE A 130 -10.02 16.40 -8.12
N CYS A 131 -9.19 16.19 -9.15
CA CYS A 131 -8.44 14.94 -9.35
C CYS A 131 -6.95 15.21 -9.42
N TYR A 132 -6.16 14.48 -8.61
CA TYR A 132 -4.70 14.58 -8.65
C TYR A 132 -4.05 13.31 -8.10
N ASP A 133 -2.78 13.12 -8.47
CA ASP A 133 -1.96 11.97 -8.08
C ASP A 133 -1.02 12.31 -6.93
N VAL A 134 -0.69 11.26 -6.15
CA VAL A 134 0.30 11.32 -5.06
C VAL A 134 1.39 10.30 -5.35
N VAL A 135 2.59 10.78 -5.66
CA VAL A 135 3.80 9.96 -5.78
C VAL A 135 4.55 10.01 -4.46
N PHE A 136 4.42 8.95 -3.64
CA PHE A 136 4.91 8.98 -2.25
C PHE A 136 5.48 7.62 -1.77
N GLY A 137 5.79 6.70 -2.67
CA GLY A 137 6.18 5.35 -2.29
C GLY A 137 5.02 4.55 -1.70
N CYS A 138 5.35 3.43 -1.03
CA CYS A 138 4.33 2.55 -0.45
C CYS A 138 3.37 3.25 0.54
N PRO A 139 3.76 4.29 1.31
CA PRO A 139 2.84 5.05 2.16
C PRO A 139 1.83 5.94 1.42
N GLY A 140 1.83 5.96 0.09
CA GLY A 140 1.06 6.90 -0.71
C GLY A 140 -0.44 6.89 -0.44
N TRP A 141 -1.08 5.71 -0.23
CA TRP A 141 -2.49 5.66 0.14
C TRP A 141 -2.75 6.31 1.52
N ILE A 142 -1.89 6.04 2.51
CA ILE A 142 -2.00 6.69 3.84
C ILE A 142 -1.81 8.20 3.69
N GLN A 143 -0.85 8.66 2.86
CA GLN A 143 -0.63 10.09 2.58
C GLN A 143 -1.86 10.73 1.93
N GLY A 144 -2.46 10.09 0.94
CA GLY A 144 -3.71 10.55 0.31
C GLY A 144 -4.87 10.62 1.30
N THR A 145 -4.97 9.64 2.21
CA THR A 145 -5.96 9.62 3.30
C THR A 145 -5.76 10.78 4.28
N ILE A 146 -4.51 11.10 4.64
CA ILE A 146 -4.19 12.26 5.50
C ILE A 146 -4.51 13.58 4.79
N GLN A 147 -4.23 13.69 3.49
CA GLN A 147 -4.59 14.88 2.70
C GLN A 147 -6.10 15.05 2.61
N ALA A 148 -6.85 13.97 2.30
CA ALA A 148 -8.31 13.98 2.29
C ALA A 148 -8.87 14.45 3.64
N ARG A 149 -8.36 13.91 4.76
CA ARG A 149 -8.72 14.37 6.11
C ARG A 149 -8.50 15.87 6.27
N SER A 150 -7.38 16.40 5.80
CA SER A 150 -7.04 17.83 5.94
C SER A 150 -8.01 18.71 5.13
N PHE A 151 -8.38 18.32 3.91
CA PHE A 151 -9.41 19.03 3.13
C PHE A 151 -10.77 18.97 3.80
N MET A 152 -11.14 17.85 4.39
CA MET A 152 -12.41 17.68 5.08
C MET A 152 -12.46 18.50 6.37
N GLN A 153 -11.35 18.57 7.12
CA GLN A 153 -11.27 19.39 8.34
C GLN A 153 -11.32 20.88 8.04
N SER A 154 -10.72 21.34 6.94
CA SER A 154 -10.75 22.73 6.50
C SER A 154 -12.09 23.14 5.84
N GLY A 155 -13.00 22.19 5.62
CA GLY A 155 -14.29 22.44 4.95
C GLY A 155 -14.22 22.52 3.43
N LEU A 156 -13.07 22.23 2.82
CA LEU A 156 -12.88 22.20 1.36
C LEU A 156 -13.46 20.95 0.70
N ALA A 157 -13.68 19.87 1.47
CA ALA A 157 -14.28 18.64 0.99
C ALA A 157 -15.22 18.04 2.03
N LYS A 158 -16.24 17.32 1.59
CA LYS A 158 -17.14 16.49 2.40
C LYS A 158 -16.97 15.01 2.08
N ARG A 159 -16.59 14.69 0.85
CA ARG A 159 -16.48 13.35 0.30
C ARG A 159 -15.22 13.20 -0.54
N CYS A 160 -14.36 12.24 -0.21
CA CYS A 160 -13.13 11.98 -0.95
C CYS A 160 -13.03 10.50 -1.29
N LEU A 161 -12.56 10.20 -2.50
CA LEU A 161 -12.15 8.88 -2.93
C LEU A 161 -10.62 8.83 -2.93
N VAL A 162 -10.03 7.93 -2.12
CA VAL A 162 -8.59 7.74 -2.04
C VAL A 162 -8.24 6.35 -2.52
N ILE A 163 -7.36 6.25 -3.51
CA ILE A 163 -6.99 5.01 -4.19
C ILE A 163 -5.49 4.81 -4.08
N GLY A 164 -5.06 3.57 -3.80
CA GLY A 164 -3.69 3.11 -4.00
C GLY A 164 -3.69 2.07 -5.12
N ALA A 165 -2.94 2.28 -6.19
CA ALA A 165 -2.91 1.37 -7.33
C ALA A 165 -1.51 1.25 -7.93
N GLU A 166 -1.14 0.02 -8.35
CA GLU A 166 0.17 -0.27 -8.94
C GLU A 166 0.11 -1.38 -9.98
N THR A 167 0.92 -1.22 -11.03
CA THR A 167 1.28 -2.29 -11.96
C THR A 167 2.81 -2.48 -11.96
N LEU A 168 3.35 -2.86 -10.79
CA LEU A 168 4.80 -2.97 -10.55
C LEU A 168 5.47 -4.03 -11.42
N SER A 169 4.73 -5.07 -11.83
CA SER A 169 5.21 -6.10 -12.76
C SER A 169 5.78 -5.53 -14.07
N ARG A 170 5.40 -4.28 -14.41
CA ARG A 170 5.83 -3.60 -15.65
C ARG A 170 7.16 -2.87 -15.53
N VAL A 171 7.61 -2.57 -14.32
CA VAL A 171 8.76 -1.70 -14.05
C VAL A 171 9.89 -2.39 -13.29
N VAL A 172 9.77 -3.69 -13.06
CA VAL A 172 10.81 -4.52 -12.43
C VAL A 172 11.77 -5.12 -13.46
N ASP A 173 13.01 -5.30 -13.05
CA ASP A 173 14.00 -6.02 -13.83
C ASP A 173 13.80 -7.53 -13.62
N LYS A 174 13.38 -8.25 -14.67
CA LYS A 174 13.15 -9.71 -14.62
C LYS A 174 14.41 -10.50 -14.24
N ASN A 175 15.58 -9.90 -14.43
CA ASN A 175 16.87 -10.50 -14.09
C ASN A 175 17.35 -10.17 -12.67
N ASP A 176 16.59 -9.39 -11.93
CA ASP A 176 16.77 -9.12 -10.52
C ASP A 176 15.87 -10.05 -9.71
N ARG A 177 16.45 -10.83 -8.78
CA ARG A 177 15.68 -11.71 -7.90
C ARG A 177 14.58 -10.94 -7.12
N ASP A 178 14.82 -9.68 -6.79
CA ASP A 178 13.86 -8.87 -6.04
C ASP A 178 12.59 -8.56 -6.86
N SER A 179 12.60 -8.82 -8.20
CA SER A 179 11.37 -8.79 -9.02
C SER A 179 10.29 -9.75 -8.53
N MET A 180 10.69 -10.83 -7.85
CA MET A 180 9.78 -11.81 -7.26
C MET A 180 8.91 -11.24 -6.11
N LEU A 181 9.30 -10.10 -5.51
CA LEU A 181 8.55 -9.47 -4.41
C LEU A 181 7.23 -8.85 -4.91
N TYR A 182 7.25 -8.26 -6.10
CA TYR A 182 6.29 -7.25 -6.50
C TYR A 182 5.07 -7.82 -7.18
N SER A 183 3.93 -7.24 -6.83
CA SER A 183 2.60 -7.58 -7.31
C SER A 183 1.90 -6.34 -7.86
N ASP A 184 0.87 -6.57 -8.67
CA ASP A 184 -0.04 -5.55 -9.12
C ASP A 184 -1.33 -5.60 -8.28
N GLY A 185 -2.03 -4.50 -8.19
CA GLY A 185 -3.29 -4.42 -7.48
C GLY A 185 -3.75 -3.00 -7.23
N ALA A 186 -4.99 -2.87 -6.80
CA ALA A 186 -5.57 -1.60 -6.38
C ALA A 186 -6.48 -1.78 -5.18
N GLY A 187 -6.46 -0.79 -4.29
CA GLY A 187 -7.39 -0.66 -3.18
C GLY A 187 -7.88 0.78 -3.07
N ALA A 188 -9.15 0.96 -2.77
CA ALA A 188 -9.80 2.26 -2.73
C ALA A 188 -10.66 2.42 -1.47
N THR A 189 -10.79 3.66 -1.01
CA THR A 189 -11.65 4.02 0.12
C THR A 189 -12.42 5.29 -0.15
N VAL A 190 -13.71 5.29 0.15
CA VAL A 190 -14.53 6.49 0.23
C VAL A 190 -14.48 7.01 1.65
N MET A 191 -14.21 8.30 1.79
CA MET A 191 -14.18 9.00 3.07
C MET A 191 -15.28 10.03 3.12
N GLU A 192 -16.00 10.09 4.25
CA GLU A 192 -17.09 11.03 4.49
C GLU A 192 -17.02 11.65 5.89
N ILE A 193 -17.58 12.87 6.00
CA ILE A 193 -17.79 13.52 7.30
C ILE A 193 -19.09 13.01 7.89
N SER A 194 -19.06 12.64 9.16
CA SER A 194 -20.24 12.29 9.96
C SER A 194 -20.18 12.98 11.32
N GLU A 195 -21.32 13.28 11.87
CA GLU A 195 -21.45 13.83 13.22
C GLU A 195 -22.09 12.80 14.14
N SER A 196 -21.50 12.57 15.31
CA SER A 196 -22.05 11.68 16.32
C SER A 196 -21.60 12.06 17.73
N ASP A 197 -22.24 11.49 18.76
CA ASP A 197 -21.88 11.70 20.16
C ASP A 197 -20.62 10.93 20.56
N GLN A 198 -20.12 10.05 19.72
CA GLN A 198 -18.90 9.29 19.90
C GLN A 198 -17.86 9.65 18.85
N GLN A 199 -16.60 9.57 19.24
CA GLN A 199 -15.48 9.82 18.35
C GLN A 199 -15.11 8.53 17.60
N TYR A 200 -15.20 8.57 16.26
CA TYR A 200 -14.80 7.50 15.33
C TYR A 200 -13.88 8.04 14.24
N GLY A 201 -13.46 7.16 13.35
CA GLY A 201 -12.66 7.51 12.18
C GLY A 201 -11.20 7.82 12.53
N ILE A 202 -10.60 8.75 11.81
CA ILE A 202 -9.18 9.09 11.96
C ILE A 202 -8.98 9.94 13.22
N LEU A 203 -8.37 9.34 14.24
CA LEU A 203 -8.08 9.97 15.51
C LEU A 203 -6.79 10.80 15.46
N SER A 204 -5.72 10.21 14.99
CA SER A 204 -4.39 10.82 14.91
C SER A 204 -3.61 10.35 13.70
N THR A 205 -2.51 11.07 13.42
CA THR A 205 -1.57 10.74 12.35
C THR A 205 -0.13 11.01 12.78
N SER A 206 0.81 10.21 12.24
CA SER A 206 2.24 10.49 12.30
C SER A 206 2.81 10.40 10.88
N MET A 207 3.71 11.31 10.54
CA MET A 207 4.35 11.42 9.22
C MET A 207 5.81 11.78 9.37
N ALA A 208 6.68 11.10 8.64
CA ALA A 208 8.10 11.42 8.59
C ALA A 208 8.67 11.14 7.19
N THR A 209 9.65 11.92 6.78
CA THR A 209 10.41 11.73 5.55
C THR A 209 11.90 11.82 5.87
N TYR A 210 12.63 10.71 5.65
CA TYR A 210 14.08 10.61 5.88
C TYR A 210 14.85 10.69 4.56
N ALA A 211 14.53 11.71 3.74
CA ALA A 211 15.08 11.87 2.39
C ALA A 211 16.44 12.60 2.40
N ASN A 212 17.34 12.26 3.31
CA ASN A 212 18.71 12.74 3.31
C ASN A 212 19.65 11.64 2.79
N LYS A 213 20.28 10.88 3.67
CA LYS A 213 21.19 9.78 3.30
C LYS A 213 20.44 8.56 2.80
N GLU A 214 19.20 8.40 3.23
CA GLU A 214 18.32 7.27 2.98
C GLU A 214 17.47 7.42 1.71
N ALA A 215 17.46 8.61 1.09
CA ALA A 215 16.58 8.97 -0.04
C ALA A 215 16.55 7.89 -1.15
N PHE A 216 17.69 7.28 -1.44
CA PHE A 216 17.88 6.35 -2.54
C PHE A 216 17.98 4.88 -2.07
N TYR A 217 17.37 4.50 -0.94
CA TYR A 217 17.29 3.08 -0.57
C TYR A 217 16.33 2.30 -1.48
N LEU A 218 15.30 2.98 -2.03
CA LEU A 218 14.54 2.55 -3.19
C LEU A 218 14.75 3.58 -4.31
N TYR A 219 15.10 3.13 -5.51
CA TYR A 219 15.49 4.03 -6.60
C TYR A 219 15.22 3.39 -7.97
N ARG A 220 15.41 4.15 -9.05
CA ARG A 220 15.44 3.62 -10.41
C ARG A 220 16.89 3.48 -10.87
N GLY A 221 17.22 2.29 -11.41
CA GLY A 221 18.57 1.98 -11.88
C GLY A 221 18.55 1.01 -13.06
N PRO A 222 19.73 0.78 -13.68
CA PRO A 222 19.86 -0.11 -14.83
C PRO A 222 19.54 -1.56 -14.45
N GLY A 223 19.29 -2.40 -15.47
CA GLY A 223 19.19 -3.85 -15.29
C GLY A 223 20.54 -4.44 -14.84
N TYR A 224 20.47 -5.52 -14.05
CA TYR A 224 21.69 -6.15 -13.53
C TYR A 224 22.43 -7.03 -14.55
N GLN A 225 21.75 -7.52 -15.57
CA GLN A 225 22.40 -8.29 -16.63
C GLN A 225 23.34 -7.39 -17.43
N LYS A 226 24.61 -7.76 -17.55
CA LYS A 226 25.60 -7.04 -18.37
C LYS A 226 25.13 -6.97 -19.84
N GLY A 227 25.20 -5.79 -20.44
CA GLY A 227 24.69 -5.54 -21.78
C GLY A 227 23.17 -5.28 -21.86
N SER A 228 22.49 -5.17 -20.73
CA SER A 228 21.13 -4.62 -20.70
C SER A 228 21.11 -3.19 -21.25
N ARG A 229 19.98 -2.78 -21.85
CA ARG A 229 19.83 -1.45 -22.45
C ARG A 229 19.97 -0.36 -21.38
N PRO A 230 21.01 0.52 -21.47
CA PRO A 230 21.28 1.50 -20.42
C PRO A 230 20.21 2.59 -20.31
N GLU A 231 19.42 2.79 -21.39
CA GLU A 231 18.33 3.76 -21.42
C GLU A 231 17.09 3.30 -20.61
N ILE A 232 17.03 2.02 -20.23
CA ILE A 232 15.94 1.47 -19.44
C ILE A 232 16.33 1.43 -17.97
N SER A 233 15.51 2.07 -17.13
CA SER A 233 15.66 2.03 -15.69
C SER A 233 14.51 1.28 -15.03
N TYR A 234 14.85 0.41 -14.12
CA TYR A 234 13.93 -0.43 -13.35
C TYR A 234 13.90 -0.01 -11.88
N MET A 235 12.86 -0.42 -11.18
CA MET A 235 12.81 -0.28 -9.73
C MET A 235 13.88 -1.17 -9.08
N LYS A 236 14.67 -0.58 -8.19
CA LYS A 236 15.76 -1.19 -7.45
C LYS A 236 15.68 -0.85 -5.98
N MET A 237 16.25 -1.70 -5.13
CA MET A 237 16.28 -1.44 -3.69
C MET A 237 17.57 -1.94 -3.03
N LEU A 238 17.92 -1.28 -1.93
CA LEU A 238 18.96 -1.71 -1.01
C LEU A 238 18.31 -2.46 0.16
N GLY A 239 17.85 -3.69 -0.11
CA GLY A 239 16.96 -4.45 0.77
C GLY A 239 17.42 -4.52 2.24
N ARG A 240 18.71 -4.78 2.51
CA ARG A 240 19.25 -4.80 3.88
C ARG A 240 19.10 -3.43 4.58
N LYS A 241 19.39 -2.33 3.89
CA LYS A 241 19.28 -0.98 4.46
C LYS A 241 17.82 -0.62 4.75
N ILE A 242 16.90 -0.99 3.86
CA ILE A 242 15.47 -0.80 4.07
C ILE A 242 15.00 -1.61 5.28
N TYR A 243 15.41 -2.85 5.41
CA TYR A 243 15.10 -3.71 6.56
C TYR A 243 15.56 -3.07 7.88
N GLU A 244 16.85 -2.70 7.99
CA GLU A 244 17.43 -2.07 9.18
C GLU A 244 16.73 -0.75 9.51
N PHE A 245 16.45 0.08 8.48
CA PHE A 245 15.74 1.35 8.63
C PHE A 245 14.32 1.15 9.16
N SER A 246 13.57 0.23 8.55
CA SER A 246 12.17 -0.03 8.92
C SER A 246 12.04 -0.49 10.37
N LEU A 247 12.93 -1.37 10.83
CA LEU A 247 12.95 -1.84 12.21
C LEU A 247 13.30 -0.76 13.24
N ASN A 248 14.04 0.26 12.83
CA ASN A 248 14.48 1.32 13.74
C ASN A 248 13.52 2.51 13.79
N HIS A 249 12.71 2.74 12.76
CA HIS A 249 11.92 3.98 12.66
C HIS A 249 10.41 3.77 12.60
N VAL A 250 9.93 2.65 12.04
CA VAL A 250 8.47 2.42 11.94
C VAL A 250 7.82 2.22 13.30
N PRO A 251 8.41 1.46 14.27
CA PRO A 251 7.85 1.33 15.60
C PRO A 251 7.67 2.66 16.33
N ASP A 252 8.64 3.57 16.22
CA ASP A 252 8.58 4.90 16.84
C ASP A 252 7.46 5.76 16.24
N ALA A 253 7.29 5.72 14.90
CA ALA A 253 6.20 6.41 14.22
C ALA A 253 4.82 5.85 14.62
N MET A 254 4.71 4.53 14.80
CA MET A 254 3.49 3.89 15.30
C MET A 254 3.20 4.31 16.75
N GLN A 255 4.22 4.37 17.61
CA GLN A 255 4.08 4.84 18.99
C GLN A 255 3.62 6.29 19.01
N GLU A 256 4.29 7.19 18.29
CA GLU A 256 3.90 8.60 18.20
C GLU A 256 2.44 8.76 17.76
N CYS A 257 2.01 7.95 16.76
CA CYS A 257 0.65 7.96 16.25
C CYS A 257 -0.36 7.51 17.33
N LEU A 258 -0.08 6.41 18.02
CA LEU A 258 -0.94 5.89 19.08
C LEU A 258 -1.02 6.86 20.27
N ASP A 259 0.11 7.38 20.73
CA ASP A 259 0.16 8.33 21.87
C ASP A 259 -0.64 9.61 21.55
N LYS A 260 -0.53 10.14 20.32
CA LYS A 260 -1.34 11.28 19.84
C LYS A 260 -2.85 10.98 19.77
N SER A 261 -3.25 9.74 19.65
CA SER A 261 -4.67 9.35 19.65
C SER A 261 -5.32 9.40 21.03
N GLY A 262 -4.51 9.43 22.08
CA GLY A 262 -4.96 9.37 23.48
C GLY A 262 -5.35 7.96 23.93
N HIS A 263 -5.11 6.94 23.11
CA HIS A 263 -5.41 5.54 23.40
C HIS A 263 -4.17 4.76 23.83
N THR A 264 -4.39 3.62 24.49
CA THR A 264 -3.33 2.74 24.99
C THR A 264 -3.07 1.57 24.02
N ILE A 265 -1.90 0.94 24.16
CA ILE A 265 -1.52 -0.22 23.35
C ILE A 265 -2.48 -1.40 23.50
N ASP A 266 -3.08 -1.57 24.68
CA ASP A 266 -4.02 -2.66 24.97
C ASP A 266 -5.37 -2.51 24.24
N GLU A 267 -5.69 -1.29 23.80
CA GLU A 267 -6.90 -0.99 23.01
C GLU A 267 -6.72 -1.32 21.52
N VAL A 268 -5.46 -1.45 21.05
CA VAL A 268 -5.19 -1.77 19.63
C VAL A 268 -5.68 -3.17 19.30
N LYS A 269 -6.61 -3.28 18.35
CA LYS A 269 -7.20 -4.54 17.91
C LYS A 269 -6.61 -5.11 16.64
N LYS A 270 -6.20 -4.24 15.70
CA LYS A 270 -5.54 -4.65 14.46
C LYS A 270 -4.50 -3.63 14.02
N ILE A 271 -3.44 -4.14 13.42
CA ILE A 271 -2.37 -3.37 12.78
C ILE A 271 -2.31 -3.76 11.32
N PHE A 272 -2.73 -2.84 10.45
CA PHE A 272 -2.61 -2.95 9.00
C PHE A 272 -1.28 -2.33 8.59
N ILE A 273 -0.26 -3.16 8.45
CA ILE A 273 1.07 -2.70 8.03
C ILE A 273 1.28 -2.98 6.54
N HIS A 274 2.07 -2.12 5.88
CA HIS A 274 2.54 -2.42 4.53
C HIS A 274 3.34 -3.73 4.52
N GLN A 275 2.98 -4.64 3.63
CA GLN A 275 3.56 -6.00 3.57
C GLN A 275 4.59 -6.09 2.45
N ALA A 276 5.84 -5.88 2.82
CA ALA A 276 6.98 -6.03 1.91
C ALA A 276 7.77 -7.32 2.17
N ASN A 277 7.79 -7.79 3.41
CA ASN A 277 8.51 -8.98 3.87
C ASN A 277 7.93 -9.43 5.21
N GLU A 278 7.39 -10.65 5.25
CA GLU A 278 6.68 -11.18 6.43
C GLU A 278 7.52 -11.11 7.71
N LYS A 279 8.78 -11.53 7.66
CA LYS A 279 9.67 -11.49 8.84
C LYS A 279 9.94 -10.06 9.32
N MET A 280 10.09 -9.13 8.38
CA MET A 280 10.29 -7.73 8.70
C MET A 280 9.06 -7.16 9.40
N ASP A 281 7.88 -7.47 8.88
CA ASP A 281 6.61 -6.96 9.38
C ASP A 281 6.34 -7.46 10.82
N PHE A 282 6.58 -8.75 11.08
CA PHE A 282 6.51 -9.31 12.43
C PHE A 282 7.51 -8.68 13.39
N GLU A 283 8.76 -8.44 12.96
CA GLU A 283 9.76 -7.84 13.84
C GLU A 283 9.48 -6.35 14.11
N ILE A 284 8.89 -5.61 13.16
CA ILE A 284 8.41 -4.23 13.38
C ILE A 284 7.34 -4.22 14.47
N VAL A 285 6.30 -5.04 14.34
CA VAL A 285 5.20 -5.10 15.33
C VAL A 285 5.72 -5.54 16.69
N LYS A 286 6.60 -6.52 16.75
CA LYS A 286 7.24 -6.95 18.00
C LYS A 286 8.03 -5.83 18.66
N ARG A 287 8.80 -5.03 17.90
CA ARG A 287 9.52 -3.86 18.42
C ARG A 287 8.56 -2.79 18.88
N PHE A 288 7.48 -2.52 18.17
CA PHE A 288 6.43 -1.60 18.58
C PHE A 288 5.86 -1.96 19.96
N TYR A 289 5.49 -3.23 20.18
CA TYR A 289 5.01 -3.68 21.50
C TYR A 289 6.08 -3.57 22.60
N ARG A 290 7.35 -3.77 22.26
CA ARG A 290 8.46 -3.62 23.21
C ARG A 290 8.67 -2.17 23.71
N LEU A 291 8.31 -1.15 22.92
CA LEU A 291 8.32 0.24 23.37
C LEU A 291 7.39 0.44 24.58
N TYR A 292 6.31 -0.35 24.68
CA TYR A 292 5.38 -0.40 25.81
C TYR A 292 5.73 -1.47 26.85
N LYS A 293 6.96 -2.04 26.80
CA LYS A 293 7.44 -3.09 27.71
C LYS A 293 6.70 -4.43 27.60
N ILE A 294 5.96 -4.64 26.52
CA ILE A 294 5.26 -5.89 26.21
C ILE A 294 6.19 -6.74 25.34
N ARG A 295 6.53 -7.97 25.79
CA ARG A 295 7.50 -8.83 25.13
C ARG A 295 6.98 -9.48 23.84
N GLN A 296 5.69 -9.76 23.80
CA GLN A 296 5.04 -10.49 22.71
C GLN A 296 3.76 -9.77 22.29
N ALA A 297 3.63 -9.48 20.99
CA ALA A 297 2.39 -8.95 20.45
C ALA A 297 1.26 -9.99 20.53
N PRO A 298 -0.01 -9.58 20.66
CA PRO A 298 -1.14 -10.51 20.65
C PRO A 298 -1.20 -11.29 19.33
N GLU A 299 -1.62 -12.54 19.41
CA GLU A 299 -1.85 -13.37 18.23
C GLU A 299 -2.97 -12.75 17.35
N GLY A 300 -2.79 -12.80 16.03
CA GLY A 300 -3.76 -12.26 15.08
C GLY A 300 -3.91 -10.73 15.08
N ILE A 301 -3.00 -9.99 15.77
CA ILE A 301 -3.01 -8.52 15.80
C ILE A 301 -2.71 -7.93 14.41
N MET A 302 -1.87 -8.59 13.63
CA MET A 302 -1.41 -8.17 12.32
C MET A 302 -1.92 -9.14 11.24
N PRO A 303 -3.03 -8.83 10.55
CA PRO A 303 -3.52 -9.62 9.44
C PRO A 303 -2.50 -9.66 8.29
N MET A 304 -2.36 -10.83 7.64
CA MET A 304 -1.40 -11.05 6.56
C MET A 304 -2.08 -11.51 5.27
N SER A 305 -1.60 -11.00 4.13
CA SER A 305 -2.01 -11.46 2.79
C SER A 305 -0.83 -11.70 1.85
N ILE A 306 0.38 -11.41 2.34
CA ILE A 306 1.61 -11.36 1.53
C ILE A 306 1.92 -12.69 0.83
N SER A 307 1.60 -13.83 1.46
CA SER A 307 1.88 -15.16 0.89
C SER A 307 1.20 -15.36 -0.46
N LYS A 308 0.00 -14.77 -0.66
CA LYS A 308 -0.85 -14.94 -1.84
C LYS A 308 -0.98 -13.70 -2.71
N LEU A 309 -0.73 -12.53 -2.16
CA LEU A 309 -0.89 -11.27 -2.89
C LEU A 309 0.43 -10.57 -3.18
N GLY A 310 1.56 -11.01 -2.58
CA GLY A 310 2.85 -10.35 -2.74
C GLY A 310 2.84 -8.90 -2.24
N ASN A 311 3.79 -8.10 -2.73
CA ASN A 311 3.92 -6.69 -2.40
C ASN A 311 3.36 -5.82 -3.53
N SER A 312 2.16 -5.30 -3.37
CA SER A 312 1.51 -4.35 -4.29
C SER A 312 1.71 -2.87 -3.90
N SER A 313 2.76 -2.56 -3.11
CA SER A 313 3.13 -1.20 -2.69
C SER A 313 1.96 -0.43 -2.06
N VAL A 314 1.55 0.69 -2.67
CA VAL A 314 0.47 1.58 -2.17
C VAL A 314 -0.89 0.89 -2.06
N ALA A 315 -1.10 -0.19 -2.81
CA ALA A 315 -2.37 -0.93 -2.81
C ALA A 315 -2.48 -1.94 -1.66
N THR A 316 -1.37 -2.30 -0.99
CA THR A 316 -1.34 -3.37 0.01
C THR A 316 -2.33 -3.12 1.15
N ILE A 317 -2.23 -1.97 1.82
CA ILE A 317 -3.05 -1.66 3.00
C ILE A 317 -4.53 -1.50 2.65
N PRO A 318 -4.95 -0.69 1.67
CA PRO A 318 -6.37 -0.55 1.36
C PRO A 318 -7.00 -1.85 0.85
N THR A 319 -6.25 -2.68 0.10
CA THR A 319 -6.72 -4.01 -0.31
C THR A 319 -6.92 -4.94 0.88
N LEU A 320 -5.96 -5.01 1.80
CA LEU A 320 -6.07 -5.84 2.99
C LEU A 320 -7.24 -5.40 3.88
N TYR A 321 -7.39 -4.09 4.08
CA TYR A 321 -8.49 -3.52 4.87
C TYR A 321 -9.87 -3.83 4.25
N ASP A 322 -10.03 -3.64 2.94
CA ASP A 322 -11.25 -4.00 2.21
C ASP A 322 -11.60 -5.48 2.37
N ARG A 323 -10.62 -6.35 2.17
CA ARG A 323 -10.83 -7.81 2.24
C ARG A 323 -11.19 -8.29 3.64
N ILE A 324 -10.66 -7.65 4.68
CA ILE A 324 -11.01 -7.97 6.08
C ILE A 324 -12.42 -7.48 6.39
N ARG A 325 -12.75 -6.22 6.05
CA ARG A 325 -14.12 -5.69 6.21
C ARG A 325 -15.17 -6.57 5.55
N LYS A 326 -14.87 -7.11 4.37
CA LYS A 326 -15.80 -7.95 3.58
C LYS A 326 -15.71 -9.45 3.89
N GLY A 327 -14.84 -9.85 4.84
CA GLY A 327 -14.67 -11.27 5.19
C GLY A 327 -14.11 -12.13 4.05
N THR A 328 -13.38 -11.55 3.10
CA THR A 328 -12.79 -12.23 1.92
C THR A 328 -11.30 -12.49 2.05
N CYS A 329 -10.71 -12.19 3.21
CA CYS A 329 -9.32 -12.53 3.51
C CYS A 329 -9.17 -14.04 3.76
N ILE A 330 -7.96 -14.58 3.53
CA ILE A 330 -7.68 -16.01 3.73
C ILE A 330 -7.86 -16.38 5.20
N GLU A 331 -7.29 -15.55 6.08
CA GLU A 331 -7.47 -15.68 7.52
C GLU A 331 -8.72 -14.90 7.95
N LYS A 332 -9.51 -15.48 8.85
CA LYS A 332 -10.67 -14.77 9.41
C LYS A 332 -10.21 -13.76 10.46
N HIS A 333 -10.58 -12.53 10.25
CA HIS A 333 -10.37 -11.44 11.18
C HIS A 333 -11.68 -10.68 11.35
N ASP A 334 -12.12 -10.52 12.59
CA ASP A 334 -13.31 -9.74 12.89
C ASP A 334 -12.93 -8.30 13.20
N LEU A 335 -13.74 -7.37 12.72
CA LEU A 335 -13.73 -5.95 13.08
C LEU A 335 -15.07 -5.61 13.71
N ASN A 336 -15.02 -5.08 14.93
CA ASN A 336 -16.22 -4.67 15.66
C ASN A 336 -16.24 -3.15 15.83
N GLN A 337 -17.43 -2.58 15.93
CA GLN A 337 -17.60 -1.17 16.19
C GLN A 337 -16.81 -0.76 17.45
N GLY A 338 -16.01 0.30 17.34
CA GLY A 338 -15.17 0.80 18.42
C GLY A 338 -13.74 0.25 18.43
N ASP A 339 -13.43 -0.77 17.62
CA ASP A 339 -12.06 -1.32 17.52
C ASP A 339 -11.07 -0.24 17.08
N LEU A 340 -9.94 -0.16 17.78
CA LEU A 340 -8.83 0.72 17.45
C LEU A 340 -7.89 0.01 16.47
N LEU A 341 -7.71 0.62 15.30
CA LEU A 341 -6.88 0.13 14.20
C LEU A 341 -5.68 1.05 14.01
N LEU A 342 -4.52 0.48 13.71
CA LEU A 342 -3.36 1.23 13.23
C LEU A 342 -3.08 0.87 11.77
N PHE A 343 -2.88 1.89 10.94
CA PHE A 343 -2.38 1.74 9.56
C PHE A 343 -0.97 2.29 9.52
N ALA A 344 0.01 1.51 9.09
CA ALA A 344 1.41 1.94 9.07
C ALA A 344 2.12 1.50 7.78
N SER A 345 2.91 2.38 7.19
CA SER A 345 3.66 2.08 5.97
C SER A 345 4.98 2.82 5.92
N VAL A 346 5.96 2.21 5.26
CA VAL A 346 7.26 2.78 4.93
C VAL A 346 7.57 2.51 3.45
N GLY A 347 8.21 3.45 2.76
CA GLY A 347 8.50 3.29 1.32
C GLY A 347 9.51 4.29 0.77
N ALA A 348 9.58 4.40 -0.56
CA ALA A 348 10.54 5.22 -1.29
C ALA A 348 10.60 6.66 -0.78
N GLY A 349 11.82 7.25 -0.79
CA GLY A 349 12.10 8.51 -0.09
C GLY A 349 12.21 8.31 1.42
N MET A 350 12.17 7.05 1.87
CA MET A 350 12.10 6.62 3.27
C MET A 350 11.05 7.40 4.05
N ASN A 351 9.88 7.51 3.41
CA ASN A 351 8.66 8.06 3.99
C ASN A 351 8.05 7.04 4.94
N ILE A 352 7.57 7.50 6.08
CA ILE A 352 6.80 6.70 7.05
C ILE A 352 5.53 7.45 7.38
N ASN A 353 4.39 6.80 7.24
CA ASN A 353 3.10 7.33 7.65
C ASN A 353 2.36 6.33 8.52
N CYS A 354 1.67 6.84 9.55
CA CYS A 354 0.79 6.06 10.40
C CYS A 354 -0.53 6.80 10.64
N ILE A 355 -1.63 6.05 10.78
CA ILE A 355 -2.95 6.54 11.17
C ILE A 355 -3.46 5.66 12.31
N ALA A 356 -3.97 6.28 13.38
CA ALA A 356 -4.83 5.62 14.36
C ALA A 356 -6.30 5.87 13.99
N TYR A 357 -7.06 4.80 13.83
CA TYR A 357 -8.42 4.83 13.32
C TYR A 357 -9.36 4.04 14.25
N ARG A 358 -10.45 4.66 14.68
CA ARG A 358 -11.50 3.97 15.43
C ARG A 358 -12.61 3.54 14.48
N TYR A 359 -12.81 2.23 14.38
CA TYR A 359 -13.75 1.64 13.44
C TYR A 359 -15.19 1.93 13.84
N GLN A 360 -16.02 2.36 12.89
CA GLN A 360 -17.40 2.76 13.17
C GLN A 360 -18.43 1.63 12.96
N GLY A 361 -18.03 0.51 12.36
CA GLY A 361 -18.92 -0.58 11.96
C GLY A 361 -19.14 -0.65 10.45
#